data_956bf2a739e34abb0a6da383553c18d9
#
_entry.id   956bf2a739e34abb0a6da383553c18d9
#
_cell.length_a   1.000
_cell.length_b   1.000
_cell.length_c   1.000
_cell.angle_alpha   90.00
_cell.angle_beta   90.00
_cell.angle_gamma   90.00
#
_symmetry.space_group_name_H-M   'P 1'
#
loop_
_entity.id
_entity.type
_entity.pdbx_description
1 polymer ?
#
loop_
_entity_poly.entity_id
_entity_poly.type
_entity_poly.pdbx_seq_one_letter_code
_entity_poly.pdbx_strand_id
1 'polypeptide(L)'
;LDELNALAEDPDLWNNPENAQKIMRERTRLEKRITGYDSLVRELDENTELIELAEAEGDEDIAAEAEAVLVRLSKSAEKQQIESLLSGEADENDCYLEVHAGAGGTESQDWAEMLLRMYLRWGEQHGYKVEWLEESAGEEAGLKSATIQVNGEDAYGWLKTETGVHRSVSYTHLRAHETNSN
;
A
#
# COMPACT_ATOMS: atom_id res chain seq x y z
N LEU A 1 -21.46 10.04 -6.76
CA LEU A 1 -21.18 11.09 -5.79
C LEU A 1 -22.45 11.91 -5.48
N ASP A 2 -23.22 12.26 -6.48
CA ASP A 2 -24.43 13.10 -6.32
C ASP A 2 -25.48 12.43 -5.41
N GLU A 3 -25.68 11.13 -5.53
CA GLU A 3 -26.54 10.34 -4.63
C GLU A 3 -26.04 10.39 -3.17
N LEU A 4 -24.74 10.23 -2.97
CA LEU A 4 -24.14 10.28 -1.62
C LEU A 4 -24.19 11.69 -1.04
N ASN A 5 -24.05 12.72 -1.85
CA ASN A 5 -24.24 14.10 -1.44
C ASN A 5 -25.69 14.35 -1.00
N ALA A 6 -26.67 13.90 -1.78
CA ALA A 6 -28.08 14.03 -1.43
C ALA A 6 -28.44 13.28 -0.14
N LEU A 7 -27.87 12.07 0.07
CA LEU A 7 -28.04 11.32 1.31
C LEU A 7 -27.39 12.01 2.50
N ALA A 8 -26.24 12.66 2.31
CA ALA A 8 -25.53 13.38 3.37
C ALA A 8 -26.26 14.66 3.82
N GLU A 9 -27.10 15.24 2.95
CA GLU A 9 -27.95 16.41 3.24
C GLU A 9 -29.28 16.04 3.94
N ASP A 10 -29.61 14.73 3.97
CA ASP A 10 -30.84 14.27 4.61
C ASP A 10 -30.72 14.38 6.14
N PRO A 11 -31.62 15.16 6.80
CA PRO A 11 -31.61 15.27 8.25
C PRO A 11 -31.82 13.94 8.99
N ASP A 12 -32.55 12.99 8.36
CA ASP A 12 -32.86 11.70 8.94
C ASP A 12 -31.64 10.75 8.96
N LEU A 13 -30.59 11.02 8.18
CA LEU A 13 -29.35 10.27 8.18
C LEU A 13 -28.74 10.16 9.59
N TRP A 14 -28.79 11.25 10.35
CA TRP A 14 -28.18 11.35 11.67
C TRP A 14 -28.93 10.62 12.78
N ASN A 15 -30.12 10.11 12.48
CA ASN A 15 -30.89 9.25 13.40
C ASN A 15 -30.25 7.87 13.56
N ASN A 16 -29.38 7.47 12.61
CA ASN A 16 -28.58 6.22 12.68
C ASN A 16 -27.10 6.53 12.50
N PRO A 17 -26.34 6.68 13.59
CA PRO A 17 -24.91 7.07 13.54
C PRO A 17 -24.03 6.11 12.76
N GLU A 18 -24.29 4.79 12.80
CA GLU A 18 -23.50 3.79 12.07
C GLU A 18 -23.70 3.94 10.55
N ASN A 19 -24.94 4.11 10.12
CA ASN A 19 -25.26 4.32 8.71
C ASN A 19 -24.70 5.67 8.22
N ALA A 20 -24.82 6.72 9.03
CA ALA A 20 -24.24 8.02 8.72
C ALA A 20 -22.72 7.94 8.52
N GLN A 21 -22.03 7.25 9.41
CA GLN A 21 -20.59 7.06 9.30
C GLN A 21 -20.20 6.29 8.03
N LYS A 22 -20.95 5.24 7.67
CA LYS A 22 -20.71 4.46 6.44
C LYS A 22 -20.87 5.35 5.20
N ILE A 23 -21.98 6.07 5.09
CA ILE A 23 -22.26 6.97 3.96
C ILE A 23 -21.21 8.06 3.83
N MET A 24 -20.80 8.68 4.95
CA MET A 24 -19.79 9.73 4.94
C MET A 24 -18.40 9.21 4.54
N ARG A 25 -18.04 7.99 4.96
CA ARG A 25 -16.78 7.36 4.51
C ARG A 25 -16.80 7.08 3.02
N GLU A 26 -17.87 6.47 2.52
CA GLU A 26 -18.01 6.15 1.10
C GLU A 26 -18.01 7.42 0.23
N ARG A 27 -18.69 8.48 0.68
CA ARG A 27 -18.68 9.79 0.02
C ARG A 27 -17.24 10.35 -0.05
N THR A 28 -16.56 10.42 1.08
CA THR A 28 -15.19 10.97 1.15
C THR A 28 -14.23 10.18 0.25
N ARG A 29 -14.34 8.85 0.25
CA ARG A 29 -13.53 7.97 -0.58
C ARG A 29 -13.78 8.22 -2.07
N LEU A 30 -15.05 8.28 -2.47
CA LEU A 30 -15.41 8.53 -3.87
C LEU A 30 -14.98 9.92 -4.33
N GLU A 31 -15.16 10.95 -3.48
CA GLU A 31 -14.70 12.31 -3.75
C GLU A 31 -13.17 12.36 -3.93
N LYS A 32 -12.42 11.70 -3.05
CA LYS A 32 -10.96 11.59 -3.14
C LYS A 32 -10.50 10.92 -4.45
N ARG A 33 -11.18 9.84 -4.87
CA ARG A 33 -10.87 9.14 -6.12
C ARG A 33 -11.14 10.01 -7.35
N ILE A 34 -12.29 10.69 -7.40
CA ILE A 34 -12.66 11.58 -8.51
C ILE A 34 -11.66 12.74 -8.57
N THR A 35 -11.43 13.43 -7.45
CA THR A 35 -10.51 14.57 -7.39
C THR A 35 -9.08 14.14 -7.77
N GLY A 36 -8.65 12.95 -7.33
CA GLY A 36 -7.35 12.41 -7.69
C GLY A 36 -7.22 12.14 -9.19
N TYR A 37 -8.25 11.57 -9.81
CA TYR A 37 -8.27 11.35 -11.26
C TYR A 37 -8.26 12.68 -12.04
N ASP A 38 -9.13 13.63 -11.66
CA ASP A 38 -9.22 14.93 -12.32
C ASP A 38 -7.89 15.71 -12.20
N SER A 39 -7.19 15.58 -11.06
CA SER A 39 -5.86 16.17 -10.89
C SER A 39 -4.84 15.55 -11.81
N LEU A 40 -4.83 14.21 -11.96
CA LEU A 40 -3.92 13.52 -12.89
C LEU A 40 -4.14 13.95 -14.34
N VAL A 41 -5.41 14.03 -14.77
CA VAL A 41 -5.74 14.45 -16.15
C VAL A 41 -5.29 15.89 -16.38
N ARG A 42 -5.62 16.79 -15.46
CA ARG A 42 -5.23 18.20 -15.60
C ARG A 42 -3.69 18.37 -15.62
N GLU A 43 -2.97 17.73 -14.70
CA GLU A 43 -1.51 17.83 -14.65
C GLU A 43 -0.86 17.20 -15.89
N LEU A 44 -1.46 16.15 -16.46
CA LEU A 44 -1.00 15.55 -17.71
C LEU A 44 -1.14 16.55 -18.88
N ASP A 45 -2.30 17.16 -19.03
CA ASP A 45 -2.58 18.13 -20.09
C ASP A 45 -1.66 19.37 -19.96
N GLU A 46 -1.57 19.96 -18.76
CA GLU A 46 -0.72 21.12 -18.48
C GLU A 46 0.77 20.86 -18.80
N ASN A 47 1.31 19.68 -18.40
CA ASN A 47 2.71 19.37 -18.66
C ASN A 47 2.97 18.96 -20.11
N THR A 48 2.00 18.38 -20.80
CA THR A 48 2.11 18.10 -22.23
C THR A 48 2.18 19.41 -23.05
N GLU A 49 1.29 20.35 -22.76
CA GLU A 49 1.31 21.67 -23.38
C GLU A 49 2.61 22.44 -23.07
N LEU A 50 3.13 22.31 -21.83
CA LEU A 50 4.38 22.94 -21.42
C LEU A 50 5.58 22.38 -22.19
N ILE A 51 5.63 21.07 -22.45
CA ILE A 51 6.69 20.46 -23.26
C ILE A 51 6.64 20.99 -24.69
N GLU A 52 5.46 21.01 -25.32
CA GLU A 52 5.29 21.51 -26.68
C GLU A 52 5.75 22.98 -26.82
N LEU A 53 5.43 23.81 -25.83
CA LEU A 53 5.86 25.20 -25.78
C LEU A 53 7.38 25.35 -25.61
N ALA A 54 7.95 24.60 -24.67
CA ALA A 54 9.38 24.60 -24.36
C ALA A 54 10.22 24.15 -25.59
N GLU A 55 9.76 23.10 -26.28
CA GLU A 55 10.39 22.63 -27.52
C GLU A 55 10.36 23.72 -28.64
N ALA A 56 9.22 24.42 -28.76
CA ALA A 56 9.08 25.50 -29.76
C ALA A 56 10.00 26.70 -29.47
N GLU A 57 10.28 26.98 -28.18
CA GLU A 57 11.16 28.06 -27.76
C GLU A 57 12.63 27.62 -27.62
N GLY A 58 12.91 26.32 -27.67
CA GLY A 58 14.24 25.73 -27.50
C GLY A 58 14.72 25.75 -26.03
N ASP A 59 13.78 25.74 -25.07
CA ASP A 59 14.08 25.73 -23.64
C ASP A 59 14.13 24.28 -23.12
N GLU A 60 15.33 23.68 -23.20
CA GLU A 60 15.55 22.29 -22.77
C GLU A 60 15.37 22.08 -21.27
N ASP A 61 15.58 23.10 -20.44
CA ASP A 61 15.45 22.98 -18.98
C ASP A 61 13.99 22.85 -18.58
N ILE A 62 13.10 23.67 -19.14
CA ILE A 62 11.66 23.59 -18.90
C ILE A 62 11.10 22.27 -19.44
N ALA A 63 11.52 21.83 -20.63
CA ALA A 63 11.10 20.55 -21.19
C ALA A 63 11.46 19.38 -20.27
N ALA A 64 12.70 19.34 -19.76
CA ALA A 64 13.18 18.29 -18.86
C ALA A 64 12.43 18.30 -17.51
N GLU A 65 12.08 19.47 -16.96
CA GLU A 65 11.29 19.58 -15.75
C GLU A 65 9.88 19.02 -15.94
N ALA A 66 9.22 19.36 -17.04
CA ALA A 66 7.89 18.86 -17.36
C ALA A 66 7.89 17.33 -17.62
N GLU A 67 8.90 16.79 -18.30
CA GLU A 67 9.08 15.34 -18.47
C GLU A 67 9.23 14.63 -17.13
N ALA A 68 9.98 15.20 -16.19
CA ALA A 68 10.12 14.64 -14.84
C ALA A 68 8.78 14.61 -14.07
N VAL A 69 7.89 15.59 -14.33
CA VAL A 69 6.51 15.56 -13.80
C VAL A 69 5.74 14.41 -14.42
N LEU A 70 5.79 14.19 -15.75
CA LEU A 70 5.09 13.10 -16.42
C LEU A 70 5.52 11.72 -15.88
N VAL A 71 6.81 11.52 -15.59
CA VAL A 71 7.29 10.29 -14.94
C VAL A 71 6.68 10.08 -13.56
N ARG A 72 6.49 11.14 -12.76
CA ARG A 72 5.80 11.05 -11.47
C ARG A 72 4.31 10.74 -11.63
N LEU A 73 3.67 11.38 -12.60
CA LEU A 73 2.26 11.14 -12.92
C LEU A 73 2.00 9.70 -13.35
N SER A 74 2.88 9.11 -14.17
CA SER A 74 2.80 7.70 -14.56
C SER A 74 2.79 6.78 -13.34
N LYS A 75 3.70 6.99 -12.38
CA LYS A 75 3.73 6.20 -11.14
C LYS A 75 2.48 6.41 -10.28
N SER A 76 1.97 7.63 -10.23
CA SER A 76 0.74 7.94 -9.49
C SER A 76 -0.48 7.27 -10.14
N ALA A 77 -0.55 7.26 -11.47
CA ALA A 77 -1.60 6.59 -12.23
C ALA A 77 -1.57 5.07 -12.02
N GLU A 78 -0.38 4.44 -12.06
CA GLU A 78 -0.21 3.02 -11.76
C GLU A 78 -0.72 2.68 -10.35
N LYS A 79 -0.36 3.51 -9.36
CA LYS A 79 -0.84 3.33 -7.99
C LYS A 79 -2.37 3.44 -7.90
N GLN A 80 -2.97 4.48 -8.49
CA GLN A 80 -4.43 4.66 -8.50
C GLN A 80 -5.14 3.54 -9.26
N GLN A 81 -4.54 3.00 -10.33
CA GLN A 81 -5.06 1.85 -11.04
C GLN A 81 -5.15 0.63 -10.12
N ILE A 82 -4.10 0.33 -9.35
CA ILE A 82 -4.11 -0.78 -8.40
C ILE A 82 -5.15 -0.51 -7.29
N GLU A 83 -5.18 0.68 -6.71
CA GLU A 83 -6.18 1.08 -5.70
C GLU A 83 -7.61 0.94 -6.21
N SER A 84 -7.86 1.16 -7.51
CA SER A 84 -9.19 0.98 -8.10
C SER A 84 -9.65 -0.47 -8.12
N LEU A 85 -8.72 -1.43 -8.07
CA LEU A 85 -9.01 -2.86 -8.00
C LEU A 85 -9.36 -3.32 -6.58
N LEU A 86 -9.03 -2.52 -5.57
CA LEU A 86 -9.37 -2.77 -4.17
C LEU A 86 -10.83 -2.34 -3.92
N SER A 87 -11.77 -3.17 -4.42
CA SER A 87 -13.21 -2.87 -4.41
C SER A 87 -14.04 -3.90 -3.63
N GLY A 88 -13.38 -4.83 -2.94
CA GLY A 88 -14.04 -5.79 -2.06
C GLY A 88 -14.57 -5.10 -0.79
N GLU A 89 -15.69 -5.59 -0.27
CA GLU A 89 -16.35 -5.03 0.92
C GLU A 89 -15.41 -4.95 2.15
N ALA A 90 -14.46 -5.89 2.27
CA ALA A 90 -13.49 -5.93 3.35
C ALA A 90 -12.19 -5.15 3.05
N ASP A 91 -11.95 -4.75 1.80
CA ASP A 91 -10.67 -4.17 1.39
C ASP A 91 -10.34 -2.86 2.11
N GLU A 92 -11.35 -2.11 2.51
CA GLU A 92 -11.24 -0.83 3.21
C GLU A 92 -10.79 -0.95 4.68
N ASN A 93 -10.81 -2.17 5.22
CA ASN A 93 -10.57 -2.37 6.65
C ASN A 93 -9.07 -2.34 6.98
N ASP A 94 -8.81 -2.09 8.26
CA ASP A 94 -7.53 -2.39 8.88
C ASP A 94 -7.20 -3.87 8.73
N CYS A 95 -5.91 -4.21 8.78
CA CYS A 95 -5.46 -5.58 8.60
C CYS A 95 -4.72 -6.10 9.84
N TYR A 96 -5.01 -7.34 10.21
CA TYR A 96 -4.15 -8.12 11.10
C TYR A 96 -3.24 -9.00 10.24
N LEU A 97 -1.94 -8.84 10.40
CA LEU A 97 -0.94 -9.62 9.71
C LEU A 97 -0.21 -10.51 10.72
N GLU A 98 -0.25 -11.80 10.44
CA GLU A 98 0.39 -12.83 11.25
C GLU A 98 1.49 -13.51 10.45
N VAL A 99 2.67 -13.62 11.03
CA VAL A 99 3.81 -14.35 10.45
C VAL A 99 4.16 -15.50 11.37
N HIS A 100 4.28 -16.70 10.81
CA HIS A 100 4.66 -17.91 11.53
C HIS A 100 5.90 -18.55 10.89
N ALA A 101 6.87 -18.92 11.70
CA ALA A 101 7.99 -19.72 11.25
C ALA A 101 7.51 -21.12 10.81
N GLY A 102 8.00 -21.57 9.67
CA GLY A 102 7.74 -22.93 9.17
C GLY A 102 8.62 -24.00 9.85
N ALA A 103 8.55 -25.22 9.32
CA ALA A 103 9.30 -26.38 9.84
C ALA A 103 10.78 -26.37 9.37
N GLY A 104 11.56 -25.36 9.74
CA GLY A 104 12.96 -25.20 9.32
C GLY A 104 13.93 -24.86 10.47
N GLY A 105 13.50 -25.00 11.73
CA GLY A 105 14.30 -24.66 12.89
C GLY A 105 14.68 -23.16 12.93
N THR A 106 15.87 -22.84 13.42
CA THR A 106 16.36 -21.46 13.58
C THR A 106 16.32 -20.67 12.27
N GLU A 107 16.60 -21.28 11.14
CA GLU A 107 16.59 -20.60 9.83
C GLU A 107 15.19 -20.12 9.42
N SER A 108 14.15 -20.90 9.74
CA SER A 108 12.78 -20.48 9.47
C SER A 108 12.33 -19.35 10.41
N GLN A 109 12.88 -19.31 11.63
CA GLN A 109 12.61 -18.26 12.60
C GLN A 109 13.27 -16.94 12.17
N ASP A 110 14.50 -16.99 11.67
CA ASP A 110 15.19 -15.83 11.10
C ASP A 110 14.45 -15.31 9.84
N TRP A 111 14.01 -16.22 8.98
CA TRP A 111 13.23 -15.84 7.79
C TRP A 111 11.90 -15.17 8.14
N ALA A 112 11.21 -15.69 9.15
CA ALA A 112 9.96 -15.08 9.65
C ALA A 112 10.20 -13.65 10.17
N GLU A 113 11.30 -13.42 10.91
CA GLU A 113 11.68 -12.08 11.36
C GLU A 113 12.02 -11.14 10.20
N MET A 114 12.71 -11.62 9.18
CA MET A 114 13.01 -10.83 7.98
C MET A 114 11.74 -10.44 7.23
N LEU A 115 10.76 -11.35 7.07
CA LEU A 115 9.45 -11.08 6.47
C LEU A 115 8.69 -10.04 7.27
N LEU A 116 8.61 -10.20 8.58
CA LEU A 116 7.93 -9.23 9.44
C LEU A 116 8.55 -7.83 9.29
N ARG A 117 9.88 -7.74 9.30
CA ARG A 117 10.60 -6.48 9.09
C ARG A 117 10.30 -5.86 7.73
N MET A 118 10.12 -6.67 6.69
CA MET A 118 9.71 -6.21 5.36
C MET A 118 8.33 -5.56 5.41
N TYR A 119 7.34 -6.21 6.05
CA TYR A 119 5.99 -5.66 6.17
C TYR A 119 5.91 -4.42 7.05
N LEU A 120 6.68 -4.35 8.13
CA LEU A 120 6.79 -3.15 8.96
C LEU A 120 7.26 -1.95 8.14
N ARG A 121 8.35 -2.13 7.38
CA ARG A 121 8.89 -1.06 6.51
C ARG A 121 7.92 -0.69 5.40
N TRP A 122 7.24 -1.67 4.83
CA TRP A 122 6.21 -1.41 3.83
C TRP A 122 5.08 -0.56 4.43
N GLY A 123 4.61 -0.89 5.62
CA GLY A 123 3.58 -0.12 6.31
C GLY A 123 4.01 1.32 6.58
N GLU A 124 5.21 1.52 7.10
CA GLU A 124 5.78 2.85 7.33
C GLU A 124 5.89 3.69 6.04
N GLN A 125 6.40 3.09 4.96
CA GLN A 125 6.55 3.77 3.66
C GLN A 125 5.22 4.18 3.02
N HIS A 126 4.16 3.43 3.30
CA HIS A 126 2.80 3.72 2.81
C HIS A 126 1.98 4.58 3.78
N GLY A 127 2.58 5.02 4.90
CA GLY A 127 1.94 5.90 5.87
C GLY A 127 0.91 5.20 6.77
N TYR A 128 0.95 3.87 6.85
CA TYR A 128 0.12 3.11 7.76
C TYR A 128 0.64 3.22 9.20
N LYS A 129 -0.29 3.26 10.15
CA LYS A 129 0.05 3.11 11.57
C LYS A 129 0.13 1.63 11.90
N VAL A 130 1.33 1.14 12.24
CA VAL A 130 1.53 -0.27 12.58
C VAL A 130 1.66 -0.43 14.10
N GLU A 131 0.89 -1.35 14.66
CA GLU A 131 0.90 -1.67 16.10
C GLU A 131 1.25 -3.15 16.30
N TRP A 132 2.19 -3.37 17.22
CA TRP A 132 2.54 -4.72 17.67
C TRP A 132 1.49 -5.24 18.64
N LEU A 133 0.97 -6.44 18.39
CA LEU A 133 -0.01 -7.07 19.27
C LEU A 133 0.61 -8.23 20.05
N GLU A 134 1.29 -9.13 19.35
CA GLU A 134 1.86 -10.32 19.97
C GLU A 134 3.17 -10.70 19.27
N GLU A 135 4.12 -11.23 20.05
CA GLU A 135 5.39 -11.74 19.54
C GLU A 135 5.79 -12.95 20.35
N SER A 136 6.21 -14.01 19.66
CA SER A 136 6.83 -15.19 20.24
C SER A 136 8.24 -15.32 19.68
N ALA A 137 9.24 -15.06 20.51
CA ALA A 137 10.65 -15.15 20.14
C ALA A 137 11.06 -16.58 19.72
N GLY A 138 12.04 -16.65 18.83
CA GLY A 138 12.70 -17.89 18.48
C GLY A 138 13.47 -18.49 19.67
N GLU A 139 13.93 -19.74 19.53
CA GLU A 139 14.66 -20.42 20.61
C GLU A 139 16.10 -19.90 20.75
N GLU A 140 16.76 -19.61 19.66
CA GLU A 140 18.11 -19.10 19.63
C GLU A 140 18.18 -17.72 18.93
N ALA A 141 17.40 -17.52 17.84
CA ALA A 141 17.33 -16.29 17.07
C ALA A 141 16.00 -16.21 16.31
N GLY A 142 15.70 -15.04 15.78
CA GLY A 142 14.47 -14.82 15.00
C GLY A 142 13.19 -14.90 15.82
N LEU A 143 12.05 -15.18 15.20
CA LEU A 143 10.77 -15.30 15.85
C LEU A 143 10.00 -16.56 15.41
N LYS A 144 9.24 -17.15 16.34
CA LYS A 144 8.31 -18.25 16.06
C LYS A 144 7.05 -17.74 15.39
N SER A 145 6.50 -16.67 15.93
CA SER A 145 5.33 -16.00 15.38
C SER A 145 5.30 -14.55 15.83
N ALA A 146 4.65 -13.69 15.03
CA ALA A 146 4.30 -12.35 15.44
C ALA A 146 3.01 -11.92 14.77
N THR A 147 2.24 -11.09 15.47
CA THR A 147 1.00 -10.49 15.01
C THR A 147 1.13 -8.99 15.11
N ILE A 148 0.89 -8.30 14.01
CA ILE A 148 0.82 -6.84 13.92
C ILE A 148 -0.55 -6.41 13.40
N GLN A 149 -1.00 -5.25 13.84
CA GLN A 149 -2.15 -4.57 13.25
C GLN A 149 -1.66 -3.44 12.37
N VAL A 150 -2.13 -3.42 11.14
CA VAL A 150 -1.86 -2.36 10.16
C VAL A 150 -3.13 -1.54 10.00
N ASN A 151 -3.10 -0.31 10.53
CA ASN A 151 -4.25 0.58 10.56
C ASN A 151 -4.15 1.59 9.42
N GLY A 152 -5.17 1.67 8.58
CA GLY A 152 -5.31 2.64 7.51
C GLY A 152 -6.17 2.17 6.36
N GLU A 153 -6.51 3.10 5.48
CA GLU A 153 -7.39 2.87 4.33
C GLU A 153 -6.80 1.79 3.40
N ASP A 154 -7.62 0.82 3.04
CA ASP A 154 -7.28 -0.29 2.14
C ASP A 154 -6.14 -1.23 2.64
N ALA A 155 -5.79 -1.20 3.93
CA ALA A 155 -4.70 -2.04 4.46
C ALA A 155 -4.96 -3.53 4.23
N TYR A 156 -6.18 -4.01 4.49
CA TYR A 156 -6.56 -5.39 4.23
C TYR A 156 -6.54 -5.70 2.73
N GLY A 157 -7.04 -4.80 1.89
CA GLY A 157 -7.07 -4.96 0.45
C GLY A 157 -5.69 -5.23 -0.16
N TRP A 158 -4.67 -4.52 0.32
CA TRP A 158 -3.28 -4.72 -0.08
C TRP A 158 -2.70 -6.02 0.45
N LEU A 159 -2.89 -6.31 1.74
CA LEU A 159 -2.21 -7.41 2.43
C LEU A 159 -2.88 -8.77 2.25
N LYS A 160 -4.17 -8.83 1.88
CA LYS A 160 -4.89 -10.11 1.68
C LYS A 160 -4.24 -11.02 0.64
N THR A 161 -3.56 -10.44 -0.35
CA THR A 161 -2.89 -11.19 -1.42
C THR A 161 -1.59 -11.84 -0.96
N GLU A 162 -1.05 -11.41 0.18
CA GLU A 162 0.18 -11.93 0.77
C GLU A 162 -0.03 -13.22 1.57
N THR A 163 -1.28 -13.67 1.70
CA THR A 163 -1.60 -14.91 2.41
C THR A 163 -1.01 -16.12 1.70
N GLY A 164 -0.08 -16.82 2.35
CA GLY A 164 0.55 -18.00 1.75
C GLY A 164 1.86 -18.41 2.41
N VAL A 165 2.57 -19.32 1.75
CA VAL A 165 3.88 -19.80 2.19
C VAL A 165 4.98 -19.04 1.46
N HIS A 166 5.74 -18.25 2.20
CA HIS A 166 6.86 -17.46 1.71
C HIS A 166 8.16 -18.26 1.80
N ARG A 167 8.83 -18.43 0.66
CA ARG A 167 10.10 -19.18 0.57
C ARG A 167 11.23 -18.27 0.12
N SER A 168 12.38 -18.32 0.82
CA SER A 168 13.60 -17.65 0.38
C SER A 168 14.49 -18.61 -0.41
N VAL A 169 14.90 -18.19 -1.60
CA VAL A 169 15.85 -18.95 -2.44
C VAL A 169 17.30 -18.58 -2.11
N SER A 170 17.56 -17.39 -1.55
CA SER A 170 18.90 -16.92 -1.22
C SER A 170 19.55 -17.67 -0.05
N TYR A 171 18.76 -18.26 0.83
CA TYR A 171 19.27 -19.03 1.97
C TYR A 171 20.00 -20.34 1.57
N THR A 172 19.58 -20.96 0.47
CA THR A 172 20.21 -22.18 -0.03
C THR A 172 21.56 -21.94 -0.66
N HIS A 173 21.88 -20.74 -1.15
CA HIS A 173 23.17 -20.40 -1.75
C HIS A 173 24.27 -20.07 -0.74
N LEU A 174 23.93 -19.49 0.40
CA LEU A 174 24.94 -19.15 1.44
C LEU A 174 25.53 -20.41 2.09
N ARG A 175 24.75 -21.45 2.32
CA ARG A 175 25.22 -22.73 2.88
C ARG A 175 26.11 -23.55 1.93
N ALA A 176 25.90 -23.45 0.63
CA ALA A 176 26.69 -24.19 -0.36
C ALA A 176 28.16 -23.71 -0.41
N HIS A 177 28.45 -22.49 0.07
CA HIS A 177 29.82 -21.96 0.12
C HIS A 177 30.55 -22.25 1.44
N GLU A 178 29.84 -22.50 2.55
CA GLU A 178 30.47 -22.78 3.85
C GLU A 178 30.96 -24.23 4.00
N THR A 179 30.44 -25.18 3.20
CA THR A 179 30.79 -26.60 3.28
C THR A 179 32.03 -27.00 2.45
N ASN A 180 32.63 -26.06 1.71
CA ASN A 180 33.84 -26.36 0.89
C ASN A 180 35.15 -25.78 1.44
N SER A 181 35.21 -25.44 2.73
CA SER A 181 36.44 -24.99 3.40
C SER A 181 36.80 -25.95 4.52
N ASN A 182 37.23 -27.17 4.14
CA ASN A 182 38.06 -28.08 4.92
C ASN A 182 38.94 -28.90 3.99
#